data_2242d6b663a9765ac66c490526457803
#
_entry.id   2242d6b663a9765ac66c490526457803
#
_cell.length_a   1.000
_cell.length_b   1.000
_cell.length_c   1.000
_cell.angle_alpha   90.00
_cell.angle_beta   90.00
_cell.angle_gamma   90.00
#
_symmetry.space_group_name_H-M   'P 1'
#
loop_
_entity.id
_entity.type
_entity.pdbx_description
1 polymer ?
#
loop_
_entity_poly.entity_id
_entity_poly.type
_entity_poly.pdbx_seq_one_letter_code
_entity_poly.pdbx_strand_id
1 'polypeptide(L)'
;MRRPLPLLATLGAIASLVAVPAAVAIGNGTPDGNAHRNVGMLAVDVDGHRYAVCSGSYAGARKDAPGTGVFLTAGHCVAWMPGEGIEGSQLWVTFDTSATFDPETGEAIGATTWYHATAFAFDPGFGHDMGNLKDYAVVLLGTTVPVPPVQLPAAGALDSLAAMGGLRPDGMFDNVGYGVIPTFTGGPPATSPPPGRMFSTSFFQGLTSSWLKLLMTSEAKGGGNGGSCYGDSGSPKFIHGTNTVVAVTTGGDAICRAENYNQRLDVADARAFLGRYLTLP
;
A
#
# COMPACT_ATOMS: atom_id res chain seq x y z
N MET A 1 35.84 -72.73 4.35
CA MET A 1 34.70 -72.12 3.63
C MET A 1 34.16 -70.93 4.43
N ARG A 2 34.51 -69.71 4.07
CA ARG A 2 34.04 -68.49 4.73
C ARG A 2 32.97 -67.83 3.83
N ARG A 3 31.76 -67.65 4.33
CA ARG A 3 30.66 -66.95 3.64
C ARG A 3 30.87 -65.49 3.74
N PRO A 4 30.64 -64.63 2.70
CA PRO A 4 30.66 -63.20 2.80
C PRO A 4 29.29 -62.68 3.29
N LEU A 5 29.32 -61.73 4.22
CA LEU A 5 28.14 -60.94 4.62
C LEU A 5 27.80 -59.90 3.51
N PRO A 6 26.52 -59.63 3.26
CA PRO A 6 26.14 -58.53 2.38
C PRO A 6 26.20 -57.18 3.13
N LEU A 7 26.89 -56.22 2.54
CA LEU A 7 26.88 -54.81 2.94
C LEU A 7 25.52 -54.20 2.57
N LEU A 8 24.69 -53.86 3.53
CA LEU A 8 23.53 -53.03 3.29
C LEU A 8 23.99 -51.56 3.15
N ALA A 9 23.93 -51.05 1.91
CA ALA A 9 24.08 -49.63 1.64
C ALA A 9 22.76 -48.90 1.96
N THR A 10 22.73 -48.19 3.06
CA THR A 10 21.64 -47.25 3.39
C THR A 10 21.80 -46.01 2.53
N LEU A 11 20.98 -45.87 1.47
CA LEU A 11 20.79 -44.58 0.76
C LEU A 11 20.03 -43.64 1.69
N GLY A 12 20.73 -42.68 2.27
CA GLY A 12 20.15 -41.52 2.91
C GLY A 12 19.59 -40.58 1.86
N ALA A 13 18.28 -40.52 1.69
CA ALA A 13 17.62 -39.48 0.88
C ALA A 13 17.77 -38.16 1.58
N ILE A 14 18.65 -37.28 1.12
CA ILE A 14 18.71 -35.89 1.51
C ILE A 14 17.53 -35.21 0.81
N ALA A 15 16.43 -35.03 1.53
CA ALA A 15 15.34 -34.15 1.12
C ALA A 15 15.84 -32.70 1.15
N SER A 16 16.27 -32.19 0.00
CA SER A 16 16.54 -30.77 -0.17
C SER A 16 15.19 -30.04 -0.03
N LEU A 17 14.97 -29.39 1.11
CA LEU A 17 13.92 -28.41 1.26
C LEU A 17 14.24 -27.26 0.30
N VAL A 18 13.66 -27.28 -0.87
CA VAL A 18 13.60 -26.11 -1.75
C VAL A 18 12.65 -25.14 -1.05
N ALA A 19 13.21 -24.15 -0.36
CA ALA A 19 12.41 -23.02 0.14
C ALA A 19 11.81 -22.33 -1.09
N VAL A 20 10.52 -22.52 -1.32
CA VAL A 20 9.76 -21.74 -2.31
C VAL A 20 9.78 -20.31 -1.78
N PRO A 21 10.30 -19.33 -2.52
CA PRO A 21 10.24 -17.95 -2.06
C PRO A 21 8.77 -17.56 -1.91
N ALA A 22 8.37 -17.19 -0.69
CA ALA A 22 7.05 -16.64 -0.42
C ALA A 22 6.85 -15.41 -1.33
N ALA A 23 5.64 -15.23 -1.87
CA ALA A 23 5.26 -13.99 -2.53
C ALA A 23 5.49 -12.85 -1.52
N VAL A 24 6.34 -11.89 -1.88
CA VAL A 24 6.64 -10.75 -1.02
C VAL A 24 5.67 -9.64 -1.40
N ALA A 25 4.84 -9.23 -0.48
CA ALA A 25 4.11 -7.97 -0.54
C ALA A 25 5.13 -6.85 -0.37
N ILE A 26 4.96 -5.68 -0.92
CA ILE A 26 5.95 -4.57 -0.87
C ILE A 26 7.38 -5.07 -1.16
N GLY A 27 7.99 -4.53 -2.22
CA GLY A 27 9.35 -4.89 -2.60
C GLY A 27 10.35 -4.78 -1.45
N ASN A 28 11.11 -5.83 -1.18
CA ASN A 28 12.03 -5.91 -0.04
C ASN A 28 11.39 -5.61 1.33
N GLY A 29 10.08 -5.87 1.45
CA GLY A 29 9.34 -5.61 2.68
C GLY A 29 9.56 -6.66 3.75
N THR A 30 9.26 -6.24 4.98
CA THR A 30 9.12 -7.11 6.15
C THR A 30 7.68 -7.03 6.68
N PRO A 31 7.20 -8.05 7.41
CA PRO A 31 5.89 -7.95 8.05
C PRO A 31 5.80 -6.71 8.94
N ASP A 32 4.75 -5.89 8.73
CA ASP A 32 4.53 -4.66 9.49
C ASP A 32 4.19 -4.90 10.97
N GLY A 33 3.62 -6.07 11.27
CA GLY A 33 3.04 -6.33 12.57
C GLY A 33 1.96 -5.29 12.89
N ASN A 34 2.07 -4.63 14.02
CA ASN A 34 1.14 -3.57 14.45
C ASN A 34 1.77 -2.16 14.47
N ALA A 35 2.87 -1.94 13.75
CA ALA A 35 3.54 -0.65 13.74
C ALA A 35 2.67 0.45 13.10
N HIS A 36 2.01 0.13 11.99
CA HIS A 36 1.17 1.06 11.24
C HIS A 36 -0.31 0.60 11.24
N ARG A 37 -0.93 0.58 12.42
CA ARG A 37 -2.33 0.12 12.61
C ARG A 37 -3.36 0.91 11.79
N ASN A 38 -3.01 2.08 11.33
CA ASN A 38 -3.85 2.97 10.54
C ASN A 38 -3.77 2.73 9.02
N VAL A 39 -2.94 1.80 8.57
CA VAL A 39 -2.90 1.39 7.16
C VAL A 39 -3.83 0.21 6.95
N GLY A 40 -4.69 0.32 5.95
CA GLY A 40 -5.76 -0.66 5.67
C GLY A 40 -5.79 -1.11 4.21
N MET A 41 -6.51 -2.21 3.98
CA MET A 41 -6.89 -2.72 2.68
C MET A 41 -8.30 -2.27 2.33
N LEU A 42 -8.49 -1.76 1.11
CA LEU A 42 -9.79 -1.47 0.51
C LEU A 42 -10.26 -2.68 -0.29
N ALA A 43 -11.49 -3.09 -0.09
CA ALA A 43 -12.14 -4.15 -0.85
C ALA A 43 -13.52 -3.71 -1.37
N VAL A 44 -13.95 -4.31 -2.48
CA VAL A 44 -15.29 -4.20 -3.02
C VAL A 44 -16.04 -5.51 -2.79
N ASP A 45 -17.28 -5.42 -2.33
CA ASP A 45 -18.19 -6.57 -2.17
C ASP A 45 -18.98 -6.76 -3.46
N VAL A 46 -18.87 -7.94 -4.04
CA VAL A 46 -19.65 -8.38 -5.20
C VAL A 46 -20.29 -9.70 -4.82
N ASP A 47 -21.61 -9.75 -4.74
CA ASP A 47 -22.40 -10.94 -4.40
C ASP A 47 -21.99 -11.62 -3.07
N GLY A 48 -21.55 -10.83 -2.07
CA GLY A 48 -21.13 -11.30 -0.76
C GLY A 48 -19.66 -11.74 -0.66
N HIS A 49 -18.91 -11.62 -1.75
CA HIS A 49 -17.47 -11.86 -1.81
C HIS A 49 -16.73 -10.53 -1.85
N ARG A 50 -15.68 -10.38 -1.04
CA ARG A 50 -14.87 -9.16 -0.99
C ARG A 50 -13.60 -9.33 -1.78
N TYR A 51 -13.41 -8.50 -2.79
CA TYR A 51 -12.23 -8.49 -3.63
C TYR A 51 -11.33 -7.32 -3.25
N ALA A 52 -10.05 -7.60 -3.00
CA ALA A 52 -9.06 -6.57 -2.69
C ALA A 52 -8.84 -5.66 -3.89
N VAL A 53 -8.92 -4.35 -3.66
CA VAL A 53 -8.78 -3.33 -4.73
C VAL A 53 -7.48 -2.56 -4.56
N CYS A 54 -7.26 -2.01 -3.36
CA CYS A 54 -6.17 -1.08 -3.09
C CYS A 54 -5.79 -1.10 -1.61
N SER A 55 -4.72 -0.38 -1.28
CA SER A 55 -4.36 0.00 0.09
C SER A 55 -4.74 1.45 0.39
N GLY A 56 -4.63 1.86 1.64
CA GLY A 56 -4.84 3.25 2.05
C GLY A 56 -4.62 3.44 3.54
N SER A 57 -5.06 4.56 4.09
CA SER A 57 -4.87 4.88 5.50
C SER A 57 -6.08 5.56 6.14
N TYR A 58 -6.30 5.30 7.43
CA TYR A 58 -7.31 5.99 8.21
C TYR A 58 -6.85 7.41 8.52
N ALA A 59 -7.54 8.40 7.96
CA ALA A 59 -7.19 9.81 8.09
C ALA A 59 -7.92 10.53 9.23
N GLY A 60 -8.81 9.82 9.94
CA GLY A 60 -9.49 10.35 11.11
C GLY A 60 -10.99 10.45 10.96
N ALA A 61 -11.63 11.10 11.92
CA ALA A 61 -13.04 11.39 11.88
C ALA A 61 -13.37 12.44 10.81
N ARG A 62 -14.51 12.28 10.17
CA ARG A 62 -15.02 13.25 9.20
C ARG A 62 -15.40 14.56 9.92
N LYS A 63 -14.97 15.72 9.39
CA LYS A 63 -15.13 17.02 10.08
C LYS A 63 -16.58 17.45 10.28
N ASP A 64 -17.46 17.08 9.35
CA ASP A 64 -18.90 17.44 9.35
C ASP A 64 -19.81 16.30 9.88
N ALA A 65 -19.24 15.12 10.17
CA ALA A 65 -19.91 13.96 10.74
C ALA A 65 -18.94 13.17 11.66
N PRO A 66 -18.63 13.67 12.88
CA PRO A 66 -17.54 13.13 13.72
C PRO A 66 -17.71 11.67 14.16
N GLY A 67 -18.92 11.10 14.05
CA GLY A 67 -19.18 9.68 14.31
C GLY A 67 -18.76 8.75 13.18
N THR A 68 -18.33 9.30 12.03
CA THR A 68 -17.92 8.57 10.84
C THR A 68 -16.43 8.78 10.54
N GLY A 69 -15.84 7.88 9.75
CA GLY A 69 -14.41 7.89 9.46
C GLY A 69 -14.10 8.25 8.01
N VAL A 70 -12.86 8.67 7.77
CA VAL A 70 -12.31 8.92 6.43
C VAL A 70 -11.11 8.00 6.21
N PHE A 71 -11.19 7.19 5.18
CA PHE A 71 -10.08 6.38 4.68
C PHE A 71 -9.53 7.05 3.42
N LEU A 72 -8.25 7.38 3.43
CA LEU A 72 -7.52 8.03 2.34
C LEU A 72 -6.91 6.96 1.43
N THR A 73 -7.11 7.09 0.13
CA THR A 73 -6.56 6.20 -0.91
C THR A 73 -6.27 6.98 -2.19
N ALA A 74 -5.94 6.30 -3.30
CA ALA A 74 -5.72 6.92 -4.59
C ALA A 74 -7.03 7.09 -5.39
N GLY A 75 -7.05 8.09 -6.29
CA GLY A 75 -8.18 8.36 -7.17
C GLY A 75 -8.48 7.18 -8.11
N HIS A 76 -7.45 6.60 -8.70
CA HIS A 76 -7.60 5.45 -9.61
C HIS A 76 -8.17 4.20 -8.93
N CYS A 77 -8.12 4.11 -7.61
CA CYS A 77 -8.73 3.00 -6.87
C CYS A 77 -10.26 2.98 -6.96
N VAL A 78 -10.88 4.15 -7.10
CA VAL A 78 -12.35 4.29 -7.04
C VAL A 78 -12.97 4.98 -8.25
N ALA A 79 -12.18 5.66 -9.09
CA ALA A 79 -12.71 6.47 -10.20
C ALA A 79 -13.42 5.66 -11.30
N TRP A 80 -13.10 4.39 -11.45
CA TRP A 80 -13.74 3.48 -12.40
C TRP A 80 -15.08 2.94 -11.89
N MET A 81 -15.31 2.91 -10.59
CA MET A 81 -16.45 2.27 -9.93
C MET A 81 -17.81 2.78 -10.39
N PRO A 82 -18.03 4.11 -10.57
CA PRO A 82 -19.32 4.61 -11.07
C PRO A 82 -19.68 4.07 -12.48
N GLY A 83 -18.67 3.84 -13.34
CA GLY A 83 -18.86 3.26 -14.67
C GLY A 83 -19.32 1.81 -14.64
N GLU A 84 -19.00 1.07 -13.58
CA GLU A 84 -19.41 -0.31 -13.35
C GLU A 84 -20.64 -0.42 -12.42
N GLY A 85 -21.24 0.71 -12.04
CA GLY A 85 -22.41 0.73 -11.16
C GLY A 85 -22.09 0.37 -9.69
N ILE A 86 -20.83 0.44 -9.29
CA ILE A 86 -20.41 0.16 -7.92
C ILE A 86 -20.61 1.41 -7.07
N GLU A 87 -21.34 1.25 -5.98
CA GLU A 87 -21.64 2.30 -5.02
C GLU A 87 -20.75 2.21 -3.76
N GLY A 88 -20.69 3.30 -3.00
CA GLY A 88 -19.92 3.34 -1.75
C GLY A 88 -20.34 2.31 -0.71
N SER A 89 -21.60 1.91 -0.72
CA SER A 89 -22.16 0.85 0.13
C SER A 89 -21.62 -0.56 -0.16
N GLN A 90 -20.96 -0.76 -1.28
CA GLN A 90 -20.26 -2.03 -1.60
C GLN A 90 -18.82 -2.03 -1.16
N LEU A 91 -18.31 -0.91 -0.61
CA LEU A 91 -16.90 -0.82 -0.19
C LEU A 91 -16.74 -1.17 1.27
N TRP A 92 -15.63 -1.86 1.54
CA TRP A 92 -15.23 -2.30 2.87
C TRP A 92 -13.75 -2.05 3.08
N VAL A 93 -13.38 -1.72 4.32
CA VAL A 93 -11.99 -1.50 4.70
C VAL A 93 -11.65 -2.39 5.89
N THR A 94 -10.48 -3.02 5.85
CA THR A 94 -9.90 -3.72 6.99
C THR A 94 -8.55 -3.15 7.36
N PHE A 95 -8.22 -3.20 8.66
CA PHE A 95 -6.92 -2.83 9.20
C PHE A 95 -6.20 -4.04 9.83
N ASP A 96 -6.71 -5.23 9.61
CA ASP A 96 -6.13 -6.47 10.12
C ASP A 96 -4.77 -6.72 9.45
N THR A 97 -3.75 -6.98 10.23
CA THR A 97 -2.39 -7.25 9.71
C THR A 97 -2.30 -8.53 8.91
N SER A 98 -3.19 -9.49 9.21
CA SER A 98 -3.30 -10.77 8.50
C SER A 98 -4.15 -10.72 7.24
N ALA A 99 -4.81 -9.58 6.96
CA ALA A 99 -5.57 -9.41 5.75
C ALA A 99 -4.65 -9.55 4.53
N THR A 100 -5.08 -10.33 3.56
CA THR A 100 -4.38 -10.57 2.31
C THR A 100 -5.42 -10.89 1.24
N PHE A 101 -5.00 -11.33 0.09
CA PHE A 101 -5.92 -11.76 -0.97
C PHE A 101 -5.40 -13.02 -1.67
N ASP A 102 -6.32 -13.79 -2.18
CA ASP A 102 -6.02 -14.92 -3.03
C ASP A 102 -5.46 -14.42 -4.37
N PRO A 103 -4.27 -14.82 -4.79
CA PRO A 103 -3.64 -14.28 -6.00
C PRO A 103 -4.31 -14.73 -7.31
N GLU A 104 -5.15 -15.78 -7.28
CA GLU A 104 -5.86 -16.29 -8.45
C GLU A 104 -7.21 -15.60 -8.64
N THR A 105 -7.92 -15.36 -7.54
CA THR A 105 -9.27 -14.80 -7.57
C THR A 105 -9.32 -13.32 -7.22
N GLY A 106 -8.33 -12.79 -6.51
CA GLY A 106 -8.32 -11.45 -5.94
C GLY A 106 -9.18 -11.33 -4.68
N GLU A 107 -9.82 -12.41 -4.20
CA GLU A 107 -10.69 -12.39 -3.03
C GLU A 107 -9.89 -12.10 -1.76
N ALA A 108 -10.37 -11.17 -0.95
CA ALA A 108 -9.73 -10.80 0.31
C ALA A 108 -9.95 -11.92 1.36
N ILE A 109 -8.86 -12.38 1.95
CA ILE A 109 -8.82 -13.45 2.95
C ILE A 109 -8.05 -13.01 4.20
N GLY A 110 -8.17 -13.75 5.29
CA GLY A 110 -7.42 -13.50 6.53
C GLY A 110 -7.87 -12.30 7.36
N ALA A 111 -8.82 -11.51 6.88
CA ALA A 111 -9.42 -10.40 7.62
C ALA A 111 -10.60 -10.89 8.47
N THR A 112 -10.67 -10.42 9.71
CA THR A 112 -11.75 -10.72 10.66
C THR A 112 -12.61 -9.49 10.98
N THR A 113 -12.04 -8.30 10.84
CA THR A 113 -12.69 -7.03 11.15
C THR A 113 -12.82 -6.18 9.91
N TRP A 114 -14.05 -5.79 9.59
CA TRP A 114 -14.36 -4.98 8.43
C TRP A 114 -15.16 -3.74 8.80
N TYR A 115 -14.81 -2.61 8.22
CA TYR A 115 -15.51 -1.34 8.35
C TYR A 115 -16.23 -1.03 7.05
N HIS A 116 -17.55 -0.94 7.15
CA HIS A 116 -18.43 -0.66 6.01
C HIS A 116 -18.32 0.80 5.60
N ALA A 117 -18.19 1.05 4.31
CA ALA A 117 -18.25 2.40 3.75
C ALA A 117 -19.69 2.78 3.36
N THR A 118 -19.94 4.07 3.27
CA THR A 118 -21.24 4.64 2.87
C THR A 118 -21.14 5.42 1.57
N ALA A 119 -19.95 5.93 1.25
CA ALA A 119 -19.68 6.69 0.04
C ALA A 119 -18.17 6.71 -0.25
N PHE A 120 -17.82 7.14 -1.44
CA PHE A 120 -16.46 7.52 -1.80
C PHE A 120 -16.47 8.80 -2.65
N ALA A 121 -15.31 9.45 -2.72
CA ALA A 121 -15.12 10.60 -3.60
C ALA A 121 -13.67 10.66 -4.06
N PHE A 122 -13.46 11.12 -5.28
CA PHE A 122 -12.16 11.43 -5.86
C PHE A 122 -12.17 12.83 -6.47
N ASP A 123 -10.99 13.38 -6.75
CA ASP A 123 -10.93 14.71 -7.37
C ASP A 123 -11.53 14.67 -8.78
N PRO A 124 -12.45 15.59 -9.13
CA PRO A 124 -13.08 15.60 -10.46
C PRO A 124 -12.09 15.88 -11.60
N GLY A 125 -10.90 16.39 -11.30
CA GLY A 125 -9.82 16.57 -12.28
C GLY A 125 -8.91 15.35 -12.40
N PHE A 126 -9.21 14.22 -11.74
CA PHE A 126 -8.42 13.01 -11.85
C PHE A 126 -8.27 12.56 -13.31
N GLY A 127 -7.02 12.31 -13.73
CA GLY A 127 -6.70 11.80 -15.06
C GLY A 127 -6.72 12.84 -16.20
N HIS A 128 -7.07 14.10 -15.94
CA HIS A 128 -7.15 15.12 -16.98
C HIS A 128 -5.78 15.71 -17.33
N ASP A 129 -4.80 15.63 -16.44
CA ASP A 129 -3.43 16.12 -16.66
C ASP A 129 -2.42 15.10 -16.09
N MET A 130 -1.61 14.53 -16.96
CA MET A 130 -0.57 13.56 -16.56
C MET A 130 0.56 14.19 -15.75
N GLY A 131 0.75 15.50 -15.84
CA GLY A 131 1.69 16.25 -15.00
C GLY A 131 1.19 16.43 -13.55
N ASN A 132 -0.13 16.43 -13.38
CA ASN A 132 -0.82 16.48 -12.10
C ASN A 132 -2.11 15.63 -12.16
N LEU A 133 -1.95 14.34 -11.97
CA LEU A 133 -3.05 13.38 -12.09
C LEU A 133 -4.18 13.61 -11.09
N LYS A 134 -3.91 14.31 -9.98
CA LYS A 134 -4.86 14.48 -8.86
C LYS A 134 -5.36 13.14 -8.34
N ASP A 135 -4.45 12.19 -8.23
CA ASP A 135 -4.72 10.79 -7.91
C ASP A 135 -4.88 10.58 -6.39
N TYR A 136 -5.88 11.22 -5.81
CA TYR A 136 -6.27 11.05 -4.41
C TYR A 136 -7.78 10.93 -4.28
N ALA A 137 -8.19 10.11 -3.33
CA ALA A 137 -9.59 9.82 -3.05
C ALA A 137 -9.82 9.59 -1.56
N VAL A 138 -11.07 9.67 -1.16
CA VAL A 138 -11.54 9.28 0.17
C VAL A 138 -12.66 8.25 0.07
N VAL A 139 -12.64 7.28 0.98
CA VAL A 139 -13.75 6.37 1.25
C VAL A 139 -14.33 6.77 2.61
N LEU A 140 -15.61 7.05 2.65
CA LEU A 140 -16.32 7.52 3.85
C LEU A 140 -16.89 6.30 4.59
N LEU A 141 -16.35 6.03 5.76
CA LEU A 141 -16.75 4.91 6.61
C LEU A 141 -17.99 5.27 7.43
N GLY A 142 -18.90 4.32 7.61
CA GLY A 142 -20.12 4.51 8.39
C GLY A 142 -19.87 4.68 9.90
N THR A 143 -18.66 4.44 10.37
CA THR A 143 -18.23 4.60 11.76
C THR A 143 -16.77 5.04 11.83
N THR A 144 -16.34 5.57 12.97
CA THR A 144 -14.92 5.77 13.26
C THR A 144 -14.22 4.43 13.50
N VAL A 145 -12.90 4.41 13.29
CA VAL A 145 -12.06 3.22 13.49
C VAL A 145 -11.27 3.39 14.79
N PRO A 146 -11.16 2.35 15.65
CA PRO A 146 -10.45 2.44 16.93
C PRO A 146 -8.91 2.30 16.74
N VAL A 147 -8.37 3.01 15.76
CA VAL A 147 -6.92 3.14 15.53
C VAL A 147 -6.56 4.63 15.46
N PRO A 148 -5.33 5.01 15.85
CA PRO A 148 -4.90 6.41 15.72
C PRO A 148 -4.88 6.80 14.23
N PRO A 149 -5.41 7.98 13.86
CA PRO A 149 -5.36 8.43 12.47
C PRO A 149 -3.93 8.76 12.06
N VAL A 150 -3.67 8.72 10.75
CA VAL A 150 -2.44 9.30 10.18
C VAL A 150 -2.46 10.82 10.37
N GLN A 151 -1.28 11.41 10.43
CA GLN A 151 -1.12 12.86 10.41
C GLN A 151 -1.05 13.33 8.95
N LEU A 152 -1.89 14.30 8.59
CA LEU A 152 -1.82 14.91 7.28
C LEU A 152 -0.72 15.98 7.24
N PRO A 153 -0.11 16.23 6.07
CA PRO A 153 0.99 17.16 5.98
C PRO A 153 0.51 18.62 6.04
N ALA A 154 1.32 19.49 6.60
CA ALA A 154 1.15 20.92 6.43
C ALA A 154 1.33 21.31 4.94
N ALA A 155 0.81 22.47 4.55
CA ALA A 155 0.98 22.98 3.19
C ALA A 155 2.47 23.12 2.85
N GLY A 156 2.89 22.57 1.69
CA GLY A 156 4.27 22.64 1.23
C GLY A 156 5.28 21.89 2.13
N ALA A 157 4.85 20.87 2.87
CA ALA A 157 5.71 20.14 3.79
C ALA A 157 6.93 19.54 3.09
N LEU A 158 6.76 18.95 1.91
CA LEU A 158 7.87 18.37 1.14
C LEU A 158 8.79 19.45 0.57
N ASP A 159 8.26 20.59 0.14
CA ASP A 159 9.09 21.72 -0.33
C ASP A 159 9.91 22.31 0.83
N SER A 160 9.31 22.44 2.01
CA SER A 160 10.00 22.87 3.21
C SER A 160 11.11 21.89 3.61
N LEU A 161 10.82 20.57 3.56
CA LEU A 161 11.80 19.53 3.85
C LEU A 161 12.96 19.56 2.83
N ALA A 162 12.66 19.78 1.55
CA ALA A 162 13.66 19.94 0.49
C ALA A 162 14.56 21.16 0.74
N ALA A 163 13.96 22.31 1.07
CA ALA A 163 14.69 23.55 1.34
C ALA A 163 15.65 23.44 2.54
N MET A 164 15.27 22.65 3.55
CA MET A 164 16.12 22.35 4.71
C MET A 164 17.18 21.27 4.45
N GLY A 165 17.26 20.71 3.23
CA GLY A 165 18.18 19.63 2.90
C GLY A 165 17.76 18.24 3.39
N GLY A 166 16.58 18.12 4.00
CA GLY A 166 16.09 16.86 4.59
C GLY A 166 15.74 15.77 3.59
N LEU A 167 15.72 16.10 2.27
CA LEU A 167 15.53 15.11 1.20
C LEU A 167 16.85 14.61 0.61
N ARG A 168 17.99 15.17 0.95
CA ARG A 168 19.32 14.83 0.38
C ARG A 168 20.35 14.53 1.45
N PRO A 169 21.26 13.56 1.20
CA PRO A 169 21.21 12.47 0.22
C PRO A 169 20.38 11.28 0.70
N ASP A 170 19.93 11.30 1.96
CA ASP A 170 19.44 10.14 2.71
C ASP A 170 17.99 10.29 3.18
N GLY A 171 17.23 11.19 2.53
CA GLY A 171 15.80 11.34 2.81
C GLY A 171 15.07 10.02 2.55
N MET A 172 14.51 9.43 3.59
CA MET A 172 13.80 8.17 3.54
C MET A 172 12.30 8.36 3.77
N PHE A 173 11.55 7.45 3.18
CA PHE A 173 10.11 7.37 3.31
C PHE A 173 9.70 5.93 3.61
N ASP A 174 8.72 5.77 4.47
CA ASP A 174 8.18 4.48 4.83
C ASP A 174 7.00 4.14 3.92
N ASN A 175 7.00 2.93 3.39
CA ASN A 175 5.94 2.34 2.56
C ASN A 175 5.26 1.26 3.36
N VAL A 176 3.94 1.30 3.44
CA VAL A 176 3.15 0.30 4.15
C VAL A 176 1.92 -0.04 3.32
N GLY A 177 1.66 -1.33 3.11
CA GLY A 177 0.51 -1.74 2.30
C GLY A 177 0.30 -3.25 2.29
N TYR A 178 -0.61 -3.67 1.40
CA TYR A 178 -1.05 -5.07 1.27
C TYR A 178 -0.79 -5.62 -0.13
N GLY A 179 0.01 -4.92 -0.94
CA GLY A 179 0.29 -5.29 -2.31
C GLY A 179 1.17 -6.53 -2.46
N VAL A 180 1.38 -6.95 -3.70
CA VAL A 180 2.22 -8.10 -4.05
C VAL A 180 3.21 -7.73 -5.15
N ILE A 181 4.39 -8.34 -5.11
CA ILE A 181 5.29 -8.36 -6.27
C ILE A 181 4.90 -9.55 -7.12
N PRO A 182 4.47 -9.33 -8.37
CA PRO A 182 4.25 -10.44 -9.30
C PRO A 182 5.58 -11.14 -9.60
N THR A 183 5.57 -12.46 -9.63
CA THR A 183 6.74 -13.26 -10.05
C THR A 183 6.87 -13.24 -11.57
N PHE A 184 7.37 -12.15 -12.14
CA PHE A 184 7.66 -12.05 -13.59
C PHE A 184 8.95 -12.76 -14.01
N THR A 185 9.52 -13.61 -13.18
CA THR A 185 10.80 -14.30 -13.46
C THR A 185 10.67 -15.62 -14.22
N GLY A 186 9.61 -15.80 -15.02
CA GLY A 186 9.46 -17.00 -15.85
C GLY A 186 9.13 -18.30 -15.08
N GLY A 187 8.89 -18.20 -13.78
CA GLY A 187 8.34 -19.27 -12.95
C GLY A 187 6.81 -19.26 -12.93
N PRO A 188 6.17 -20.31 -12.44
CA PRO A 188 4.74 -20.32 -12.22
C PRO A 188 4.35 -19.16 -11.30
N PRO A 189 3.13 -18.60 -11.43
CA PRO A 189 2.62 -17.58 -10.52
C PRO A 189 2.80 -18.02 -9.06
N ALA A 190 3.07 -17.06 -8.18
CA ALA A 190 3.08 -17.36 -6.75
C ALA A 190 1.70 -17.89 -6.37
N THR A 191 1.63 -19.14 -5.93
CA THR A 191 0.40 -19.81 -5.54
C THR A 191 0.03 -19.56 -4.06
N SER A 192 0.89 -18.87 -3.34
CA SER A 192 0.67 -18.55 -1.92
C SER A 192 0.20 -17.10 -1.77
N PRO A 193 -0.80 -16.86 -0.94
CA PRO A 193 -1.21 -15.50 -0.57
C PRO A 193 -0.03 -14.71 -0.01
N PRO A 194 0.02 -13.38 -0.24
CA PRO A 194 1.00 -12.53 0.42
C PRO A 194 0.84 -12.58 1.95
N PRO A 195 1.89 -12.28 2.72
CA PRO A 195 1.89 -12.46 4.19
C PRO A 195 1.07 -11.43 4.96
N GLY A 196 0.22 -10.64 4.30
CA GLY A 196 -0.58 -9.56 4.88
C GLY A 196 0.10 -8.21 4.79
N ARG A 197 -0.15 -7.31 5.78
CA ARG A 197 0.43 -5.97 5.75
C ARG A 197 1.94 -5.99 5.91
N MET A 198 2.62 -5.33 4.97
CA MET A 198 4.07 -5.27 4.89
C MET A 198 4.58 -3.82 4.98
N PHE A 199 5.85 -3.70 5.34
CA PHE A 199 6.57 -2.45 5.51
C PHE A 199 7.91 -2.49 4.78
N SER A 200 8.31 -1.38 4.15
CA SER A 200 9.68 -1.15 3.65
C SER A 200 10.04 0.33 3.70
N THR A 201 11.31 0.64 3.47
CA THR A 201 11.76 2.02 3.28
C THR A 201 12.23 2.25 1.85
N SER A 202 12.04 3.48 1.35
CA SER A 202 12.56 3.93 0.06
C SER A 202 13.34 5.22 0.24
N PHE A 203 14.40 5.41 -0.56
CA PHE A 203 15.09 6.68 -0.61
C PHE A 203 14.41 7.68 -1.53
N PHE A 204 14.56 8.95 -1.19
CA PHE A 204 14.17 10.05 -2.06
C PHE A 204 14.92 9.99 -3.40
N GLN A 205 14.18 10.12 -4.50
CA GLN A 205 14.71 10.20 -5.85
C GLN A 205 14.47 11.57 -6.48
N GLY A 206 13.26 12.13 -6.33
CA GLY A 206 12.90 13.40 -6.91
C GLY A 206 11.59 13.98 -6.41
N LEU A 207 11.47 15.30 -6.52
CA LEU A 207 10.28 16.05 -6.17
C LEU A 207 9.89 16.98 -7.32
N THR A 208 8.61 16.97 -7.69
CA THR A 208 8.01 17.95 -8.59
C THR A 208 6.86 18.68 -7.88
N SER A 209 6.15 19.55 -8.58
CA SER A 209 4.95 20.21 -8.05
C SER A 209 3.85 19.22 -7.62
N SER A 210 3.81 18.02 -8.23
CA SER A 210 2.73 17.05 -7.99
C SER A 210 3.21 15.70 -7.53
N TRP A 211 4.48 15.36 -7.75
CA TRP A 211 5.01 14.02 -7.55
C TRP A 211 6.14 13.95 -6.53
N LEU A 212 6.05 13.01 -5.62
CA LEU A 212 7.16 12.46 -4.85
C LEU A 212 7.62 11.16 -5.53
N LYS A 213 8.85 11.15 -6.03
CA LYS A 213 9.48 9.96 -6.63
C LYS A 213 10.41 9.30 -5.62
N LEU A 214 10.26 7.99 -5.48
CA LEU A 214 11.03 7.20 -4.52
C LEU A 214 11.79 6.07 -5.25
N LEU A 215 13.02 5.84 -4.81
CA LEU A 215 13.89 4.80 -5.32
C LEU A 215 13.67 3.50 -4.55
N MET A 216 13.35 2.42 -5.27
CA MET A 216 13.06 1.10 -4.70
C MET A 216 14.19 0.09 -4.88
N THR A 217 15.22 0.43 -5.67
CA THR A 217 16.31 -0.50 -6.00
C THR A 217 16.98 -1.04 -4.75
N SER A 218 16.89 -2.35 -4.53
CA SER A 218 17.30 -3.02 -3.29
C SER A 218 18.75 -2.78 -2.89
N GLU A 219 19.64 -2.65 -3.87
CA GLU A 219 21.08 -2.47 -3.68
C GLU A 219 21.49 -1.00 -3.57
N ALA A 220 20.58 -0.06 -3.84
CA ALA A 220 20.92 1.34 -3.79
C ALA A 220 21.24 1.78 -2.36
N LYS A 221 22.26 2.64 -2.23
CA LYS A 221 22.69 3.30 -0.98
C LYS A 221 22.94 2.34 0.20
N GLY A 222 23.51 1.18 -0.07
CA GLY A 222 23.87 0.22 0.98
C GLY A 222 22.87 -0.89 1.22
N GLY A 223 21.82 -0.96 0.41
CA GLY A 223 20.82 -2.03 0.45
C GLY A 223 19.62 -1.74 1.34
N GLY A 224 18.66 -2.66 1.32
CA GLY A 224 17.47 -2.59 2.19
C GLY A 224 16.33 -1.71 1.66
N ASN A 225 16.49 -1.06 0.49
CA ASN A 225 15.40 -0.33 -0.13
C ASN A 225 14.32 -1.29 -0.62
N GLY A 226 13.11 -0.82 -0.50
CA GLY A 226 11.94 -1.47 -1.05
C GLY A 226 10.94 -0.45 -1.54
N GLY A 227 9.74 -0.88 -1.85
CA GLY A 227 8.69 0.04 -2.29
C GLY A 227 7.41 -0.66 -2.65
N SER A 228 6.44 0.15 -3.03
CA SER A 228 5.08 -0.31 -3.35
C SER A 228 5.02 -1.05 -4.67
N CYS A 229 4.08 -2.01 -4.76
CA CYS A 229 3.82 -2.79 -5.96
C CYS A 229 2.31 -2.92 -6.21
N TYR A 230 1.88 -3.91 -6.96
CA TYR A 230 0.46 -4.14 -7.29
C TYR A 230 -0.36 -4.40 -6.02
N GLY A 231 -1.45 -3.67 -5.84
CA GLY A 231 -2.28 -3.71 -4.63
C GLY A 231 -1.89 -2.68 -3.55
N ASP A 232 -0.69 -2.06 -3.65
CA ASP A 232 -0.30 -0.95 -2.79
C ASP A 232 -0.82 0.41 -3.28
N SER A 233 -1.53 0.46 -4.38
CA SER A 233 -2.22 1.67 -4.87
C SER A 233 -2.96 2.38 -3.74
N GLY A 234 -2.75 3.70 -3.59
CA GLY A 234 -3.34 4.49 -2.50
C GLY A 234 -2.68 4.33 -1.13
N SER A 235 -1.71 3.42 -0.97
CA SER A 235 -0.97 3.28 0.28
C SER A 235 -0.21 4.55 0.65
N PRO A 236 -0.07 4.85 1.95
CA PRO A 236 0.60 6.06 2.40
C PRO A 236 2.11 6.00 2.18
N LYS A 237 2.69 7.17 1.92
CA LYS A 237 4.10 7.44 2.04
C LYS A 237 4.33 8.31 3.26
N PHE A 238 4.91 7.73 4.30
CA PHE A 238 5.24 8.45 5.52
C PHE A 238 6.63 9.07 5.42
N ILE A 239 6.83 10.22 6.05
CA ILE A 239 8.17 10.67 6.38
C ILE A 239 8.75 9.63 7.35
N HIS A 240 9.94 9.11 7.05
CA HIS A 240 10.55 8.01 7.79
C HIS A 240 10.52 8.21 9.31
N GLY A 241 10.07 7.18 10.01
CA GLY A 241 9.96 7.17 11.46
C GLY A 241 8.87 8.07 12.05
N THR A 242 7.96 8.59 11.22
CA THR A 242 6.82 9.42 11.67
C THR A 242 5.49 8.82 11.24
N ASN A 243 4.38 9.36 11.77
CA ASN A 243 3.02 9.04 11.34
C ASN A 243 2.47 10.07 10.31
N THR A 244 3.35 10.88 9.69
CA THR A 244 2.96 11.92 8.74
C THR A 244 2.96 11.39 7.32
N VAL A 245 1.77 11.28 6.71
CA VAL A 245 1.57 10.87 5.31
C VAL A 245 1.75 12.09 4.41
N VAL A 246 2.71 12.07 3.49
CA VAL A 246 2.99 13.19 2.57
C VAL A 246 2.57 12.92 1.14
N ALA A 247 2.34 11.65 0.79
CA ALA A 247 1.88 11.25 -0.54
C ALA A 247 1.16 9.91 -0.48
N VAL A 248 0.42 9.56 -1.53
CA VAL A 248 -0.19 8.25 -1.75
C VAL A 248 0.38 7.60 -3.01
N THR A 249 0.50 6.29 -2.99
CA THR A 249 1.02 5.50 -4.11
C THR A 249 0.10 5.61 -5.31
N THR A 250 0.65 6.06 -6.45
CA THR A 250 -0.04 6.08 -7.74
C THR A 250 0.44 4.97 -8.65
N GLY A 251 1.75 4.73 -8.71
CA GLY A 251 2.31 3.72 -9.59
C GLY A 251 3.83 3.63 -9.47
N GLY A 252 4.43 2.92 -10.42
CA GLY A 252 5.87 2.69 -10.47
C GLY A 252 6.27 1.96 -11.74
N ASP A 253 7.49 1.44 -11.78
CA ASP A 253 7.91 0.56 -12.85
C ASP A 253 7.19 -0.79 -12.77
N ALA A 254 6.91 -1.39 -13.94
CA ALA A 254 6.06 -2.59 -14.05
C ALA A 254 6.57 -3.82 -13.28
N ILE A 255 7.86 -3.87 -12.98
CA ILE A 255 8.46 -4.97 -12.22
C ILE A 255 8.71 -4.64 -10.75
N CYS A 256 8.31 -3.44 -10.30
CA CYS A 256 8.42 -2.94 -8.92
C CYS A 256 9.85 -3.04 -8.34
N ARG A 257 10.86 -2.61 -9.11
CA ARG A 257 12.28 -2.72 -8.71
C ARG A 257 13.07 -1.43 -8.81
N ALA A 258 12.56 -0.41 -9.50
CA ALA A 258 13.30 0.82 -9.74
C ALA A 258 12.71 2.02 -9.01
N GLU A 259 11.50 2.43 -9.35
CA GLU A 259 10.93 3.67 -8.82
C GLU A 259 9.42 3.59 -8.56
N ASN A 260 8.97 4.37 -7.57
CA ASN A 260 7.56 4.67 -7.33
C ASN A 260 7.26 6.15 -7.60
N TYR A 261 6.09 6.37 -8.20
CA TYR A 261 5.45 7.67 -8.37
C TYR A 261 4.33 7.81 -7.36
N ASN A 262 4.38 8.85 -6.54
CA ASN A 262 3.42 9.05 -5.46
C ASN A 262 2.83 10.45 -5.56
N GLN A 263 1.50 10.56 -5.57
CA GLN A 263 0.80 11.82 -5.65
C GLN A 263 0.94 12.57 -4.32
N ARG A 264 1.46 13.80 -4.36
CA ARG A 264 1.66 14.65 -3.18
C ARG A 264 0.32 15.05 -2.56
N LEU A 265 0.29 15.10 -1.23
CA LEU A 265 -0.88 15.53 -0.44
C LEU A 265 -0.72 16.93 0.17
N ASP A 266 0.50 17.47 0.17
CA ASP A 266 0.84 18.78 0.76
C ASP A 266 0.63 19.96 -0.20
N VAL A 267 0.23 19.69 -1.44
CA VAL A 267 -0.02 20.69 -2.48
C VAL A 267 -1.45 21.25 -2.43
N ALA A 268 -1.65 22.43 -3.00
CA ALA A 268 -2.90 23.19 -2.88
C ALA A 268 -4.15 22.39 -3.33
N ASP A 269 -4.09 21.71 -4.48
CA ASP A 269 -5.22 20.95 -5.03
C ASP A 269 -5.61 19.80 -4.10
N ALA A 270 -4.64 18.99 -3.66
CA ALA A 270 -4.88 17.87 -2.75
C ALA A 270 -5.46 18.37 -1.41
N ARG A 271 -4.90 19.46 -0.87
CA ARG A 271 -5.40 20.05 0.36
C ARG A 271 -6.82 20.62 0.20
N ALA A 272 -7.13 21.25 -0.94
CA ALA A 272 -8.48 21.74 -1.23
C ALA A 272 -9.50 20.57 -1.31
N PHE A 273 -9.11 19.45 -1.89
CA PHE A 273 -9.94 18.24 -1.92
C PHE A 273 -10.11 17.63 -0.53
N LEU A 274 -9.02 17.31 0.17
CA LEU A 274 -9.06 16.67 1.49
C LEU A 274 -9.73 17.53 2.54
N GLY A 275 -9.57 18.86 2.47
CA GLY A 275 -10.19 19.82 3.35
C GLY A 275 -11.72 19.87 3.29
N ARG A 276 -12.35 19.20 2.31
CA ARG A 276 -13.82 19.02 2.30
C ARG A 276 -14.26 18.01 3.36
N TYR A 277 -13.41 17.07 3.72
CA TYR A 277 -13.73 15.92 4.59
C TYR A 277 -13.02 15.97 5.95
N LEU A 278 -11.83 16.53 5.99
CA LEU A 278 -10.91 16.50 7.12
C LEU A 278 -10.52 17.92 7.59
N THR A 279 -10.18 18.06 8.86
CA THR A 279 -9.48 19.24 9.36
C THR A 279 -8.00 19.08 9.04
N LEU A 280 -7.43 20.04 8.32
CA LEU A 280 -6.02 20.01 7.89
C LEU A 280 -5.16 20.92 8.78
N PRO A 281 -3.89 20.55 9.01
CA PRO A 281 -2.94 21.40 9.73
C PRO A 281 -2.53 22.64 8.93
#